data_2edbc2fba39b01f4f44c23a55dd4bc06
#
_entry.id   2edbc2fba39b01f4f44c23a55dd4bc06
#
_cell.length_a   1.000
_cell.length_b   1.000
_cell.length_c   1.000
_cell.angle_alpha   90.00
_cell.angle_beta   90.00
_cell.angle_gamma   90.00
#
_symmetry.space_group_name_H-M   'P 1'
#
loop_
_entity.id
_entity.type
_entity.pdbx_description
1 polymer ?
#
loop_
_entity_poly.entity_id
_entity_poly.type
_entity_poly.pdbx_seq_one_letter_code
_entity_poly.pdbx_strand_id
1 'polypeptide(L)'
;LGLSALVACVPLLAFFIMLIGVKARAHVSAAVALAAGILVAVLGFHMPIELSIMSAFRGGAFGLVPIVWVIVMAIWFYQITVASGRFEDLRRTFDKLGNGDVRVQTILIAFCFGGLLEALAGFGAPVAITATMILALGVKPLKAATVVLLANTAPVAFGAVATPIITAGEVGGRSAEQTANIAAIVGIQTPIIALFIPAILLFILDGWKGVKAAWAPAFVIGLSLIHIS
;
A
#
# COMPACT_ATOMS: atom_id res chain seq x y z
N LEU A 1 -13.15 -9.03 -26.18
CA LEU A 1 -12.32 -8.98 -24.95
C LEU A 1 -11.28 -7.84 -25.01
N GLY A 2 -10.45 -7.70 -26.08
CA GLY A 2 -9.41 -6.67 -26.15
C GLY A 2 -9.96 -5.24 -26.17
N LEU A 3 -10.97 -4.98 -27.01
CA LEU A 3 -11.60 -3.66 -27.09
C LEU A 3 -12.29 -3.26 -25.79
N SER A 4 -12.99 -4.20 -25.16
CA SER A 4 -13.65 -3.97 -23.86
C SER A 4 -12.65 -3.64 -22.74
N ALA A 5 -11.47 -4.30 -22.74
CA ALA A 5 -10.40 -4.01 -21.80
C ALA A 5 -9.81 -2.60 -22.04
N LEU A 6 -9.61 -2.19 -23.28
CA LEU A 6 -9.13 -0.84 -23.61
C LEU A 6 -10.12 0.24 -23.16
N VAL A 7 -11.41 0.03 -23.41
CA VAL A 7 -12.46 0.95 -22.98
C VAL A 7 -12.54 1.02 -21.44
N ALA A 8 -12.38 -0.10 -20.75
CA ALA A 8 -12.36 -0.14 -19.28
C ALA A 8 -11.13 0.58 -18.67
N CYS A 9 -10.04 0.74 -19.41
CA CYS A 9 -8.86 1.49 -18.95
C CYS A 9 -9.02 3.02 -19.04
N VAL A 10 -10.02 3.53 -19.76
CA VAL A 10 -10.21 4.98 -19.97
C VAL A 10 -10.30 5.78 -18.66
N PRO A 11 -11.05 5.37 -17.62
CA PRO A 11 -11.09 6.10 -16.35
C PRO A 11 -9.73 6.16 -15.65
N LEU A 12 -8.98 5.07 -15.71
CA LEU A 12 -7.65 4.99 -15.12
C LEU A 12 -6.65 5.93 -15.85
N LEU A 13 -6.69 5.91 -17.17
CA LEU A 13 -5.88 6.82 -18.00
C LEU A 13 -6.27 8.28 -17.75
N ALA A 14 -7.56 8.60 -17.67
CA ALA A 14 -8.05 9.94 -17.35
C ALA A 14 -7.50 10.41 -15.98
N PHE A 15 -7.50 9.54 -14.97
CA PHE A 15 -6.91 9.84 -13.66
C PHE A 15 -5.43 10.22 -13.77
N PHE A 16 -4.62 9.38 -14.43
CA PHE A 16 -3.18 9.63 -14.54
C PHE A 16 -2.84 10.81 -15.44
N ILE A 17 -3.58 11.02 -16.51
CA ILE A 17 -3.40 12.20 -17.39
C ILE A 17 -3.68 13.48 -16.60
N MET A 18 -4.77 13.52 -15.82
CA MET A 18 -5.09 14.66 -14.99
C MET A 18 -4.06 14.88 -13.88
N LEU A 19 -3.62 13.81 -13.22
CA LEU A 19 -2.70 13.90 -12.09
C LEU A 19 -1.27 14.26 -12.53
N ILE A 20 -0.74 13.59 -13.56
CA ILE A 20 0.66 13.69 -13.98
C ILE A 20 0.81 14.70 -15.12
N GLY A 21 -0.07 14.65 -16.13
CA GLY A 21 -0.01 15.52 -17.31
C GLY A 21 -0.47 16.94 -17.02
N VAL A 22 -1.68 17.09 -16.51
CA VAL A 22 -2.29 18.41 -16.18
C VAL A 22 -1.80 18.91 -14.81
N LYS A 23 -1.23 18.04 -13.96
CA LYS A 23 -0.82 18.34 -12.57
C LYS A 23 -1.98 18.87 -11.71
N ALA A 24 -3.18 18.38 -11.97
CA ALA A 24 -4.36 18.72 -11.21
C ALA A 24 -4.29 18.13 -9.79
N ARG A 25 -5.07 18.70 -8.87
CA ARG A 25 -5.18 18.17 -7.50
C ARG A 25 -5.78 16.76 -7.53
N ALA A 26 -5.32 15.87 -6.63
CA ALA A 26 -5.72 14.47 -6.60
C ALA A 26 -7.25 14.26 -6.57
N HIS A 27 -7.99 15.06 -5.79
CA HIS A 27 -9.46 14.98 -5.70
C HIS A 27 -10.15 15.40 -7.01
N VAL A 28 -9.57 16.37 -7.75
CA VAL A 28 -10.09 16.77 -9.07
C VAL A 28 -9.83 15.65 -10.08
N SER A 29 -8.64 15.07 -10.07
CA SER A 29 -8.28 13.92 -10.93
C SER A 29 -9.20 12.73 -10.67
N ALA A 30 -9.51 12.46 -9.41
CA ALA A 30 -10.44 11.40 -9.01
C ALA A 30 -11.88 11.69 -9.48
N ALA A 31 -12.36 12.94 -9.36
CA ALA A 31 -13.69 13.33 -9.85
C ALA A 31 -13.81 13.18 -11.37
N VAL A 32 -12.77 13.58 -12.13
CA VAL A 32 -12.73 13.40 -13.59
C VAL A 32 -12.71 11.91 -13.96
N ALA A 33 -11.92 11.10 -13.24
CA ALA A 33 -11.88 9.65 -13.46
C ALA A 33 -13.23 8.99 -13.17
N LEU A 34 -13.93 9.42 -12.10
CA LEU A 34 -15.27 8.94 -11.78
C LEU A 34 -16.28 9.29 -12.89
N ALA A 35 -16.26 10.54 -13.36
CA ALA A 35 -17.12 10.97 -14.47
C ALA A 35 -16.82 10.17 -15.74
N ALA A 36 -15.55 9.96 -16.09
CA ALA A 36 -15.14 9.11 -17.20
C ALA A 36 -15.60 7.66 -17.01
N GLY A 37 -15.54 7.14 -15.79
CA GLY A 37 -16.02 5.80 -15.44
C GLY A 37 -17.52 5.63 -15.67
N ILE A 38 -18.34 6.61 -15.24
CA ILE A 38 -19.78 6.62 -15.49
C ILE A 38 -20.07 6.69 -16.98
N LEU A 39 -19.39 7.56 -17.72
CA LEU A 39 -19.55 7.67 -19.17
C LEU A 39 -19.20 6.37 -19.90
N VAL A 40 -18.08 5.74 -19.54
CA VAL A 40 -17.66 4.44 -20.09
C VAL A 40 -18.68 3.35 -19.76
N ALA A 41 -19.18 3.29 -18.54
CA ALA A 41 -20.18 2.31 -18.13
C ALA A 41 -21.48 2.46 -18.96
N VAL A 42 -21.95 3.69 -19.13
CA VAL A 42 -23.22 3.97 -19.84
C VAL A 42 -23.06 3.83 -21.33
N LEU A 43 -22.04 4.46 -21.93
CA LEU A 43 -21.89 4.51 -23.39
C LEU A 43 -21.14 3.30 -23.96
N GLY A 44 -20.12 2.81 -23.22
CA GLY A 44 -19.28 1.69 -23.66
C GLY A 44 -19.88 0.32 -23.34
N PHE A 45 -20.52 0.18 -22.18
CA PHE A 45 -21.06 -1.09 -21.69
C PHE A 45 -22.59 -1.11 -21.64
N HIS A 46 -23.27 -0.06 -22.11
CA HIS A 46 -24.75 0.07 -22.13
C HIS A 46 -25.39 -0.12 -20.74
N MET A 47 -24.68 0.24 -19.68
CA MET A 47 -25.19 0.17 -18.32
C MET A 47 -26.27 1.24 -18.11
N PRO A 48 -27.43 0.92 -17.52
CA PRO A 48 -28.43 1.92 -17.16
C PRO A 48 -27.81 3.05 -16.32
N ILE A 49 -28.14 4.29 -16.64
CA ILE A 49 -27.55 5.46 -15.96
C ILE A 49 -27.86 5.47 -14.46
N GLU A 50 -29.06 5.06 -14.10
CA GLU A 50 -29.49 4.93 -12.71
C GLU A 50 -28.58 3.97 -11.94
N LEU A 51 -28.28 2.80 -12.52
CA LEU A 51 -27.41 1.80 -11.92
C LEU A 51 -25.96 2.30 -11.81
N SER A 52 -25.46 3.04 -12.80
CA SER A 52 -24.13 3.67 -12.75
C SER A 52 -24.03 4.69 -11.62
N ILE A 53 -25.03 5.55 -11.47
CA ILE A 53 -25.07 6.56 -10.40
C ILE A 53 -25.19 5.89 -9.03
N MET A 54 -26.07 4.91 -8.88
CA MET A 54 -26.21 4.15 -7.63
C MET A 54 -24.92 3.41 -7.26
N SER A 55 -24.20 2.86 -8.24
CA SER A 55 -22.90 2.25 -8.03
C SER A 55 -21.84 3.26 -7.54
N ALA A 56 -21.85 4.47 -8.10
CA ALA A 56 -20.97 5.56 -7.64
C ALA A 56 -21.28 5.98 -6.20
N PHE A 57 -22.56 6.10 -5.82
CA PHE A 57 -22.96 6.37 -4.43
C PHE A 57 -22.57 5.24 -3.49
N ARG A 58 -22.78 3.98 -3.89
CA ARG A 58 -22.37 2.81 -3.10
C ARG A 58 -20.85 2.79 -2.90
N GLY A 59 -20.07 3.04 -3.96
CA GLY A 59 -18.61 3.16 -3.89
C GLY A 59 -18.17 4.30 -2.98
N GLY A 60 -18.82 5.46 -3.06
CA GLY A 60 -18.58 6.59 -2.17
C GLY A 60 -18.89 6.28 -0.70
N ALA A 61 -20.02 5.64 -0.42
CA ALA A 61 -20.38 5.20 0.92
C ALA A 61 -19.38 4.17 1.47
N PHE A 62 -18.96 3.21 0.65
CA PHE A 62 -17.94 2.23 1.01
C PHE A 62 -16.58 2.89 1.25
N GLY A 63 -16.21 3.91 0.47
CA GLY A 63 -15.00 4.68 0.70
C GLY A 63 -15.05 5.45 2.02
N LEU A 64 -16.18 6.10 2.31
CA LEU A 64 -16.32 6.94 3.52
C LEU A 64 -16.47 6.12 4.80
N VAL A 65 -17.30 5.11 4.83
CA VAL A 65 -17.59 4.41 6.09
C VAL A 65 -16.48 3.44 6.48
N PRO A 66 -16.15 2.36 5.75
CA PRO A 66 -15.08 1.47 6.18
C PRO A 66 -13.68 2.05 5.96
N ILE A 67 -13.37 2.62 4.79
CA ILE A 67 -11.98 2.98 4.45
C ILE A 67 -11.52 4.20 5.23
N VAL A 68 -12.27 5.31 5.19
CA VAL A 68 -11.89 6.53 5.93
C VAL A 68 -11.91 6.27 7.43
N TRP A 69 -12.85 5.46 7.93
CA TRP A 69 -12.90 5.10 9.34
C TRP A 69 -11.66 4.35 9.80
N VAL A 70 -11.19 3.35 9.03
CA VAL A 70 -9.94 2.64 9.31
C VAL A 70 -8.75 3.61 9.36
N ILE A 71 -8.66 4.54 8.40
CA ILE A 71 -7.58 5.54 8.36
C ILE A 71 -7.63 6.43 9.60
N VAL A 72 -8.82 6.92 9.97
CA VAL A 72 -8.99 7.78 11.17
C VAL A 72 -8.58 7.03 12.44
N MET A 73 -9.02 5.78 12.60
CA MET A 73 -8.66 4.97 13.75
C MET A 73 -7.16 4.63 13.80
N ALA A 74 -6.54 4.35 12.66
CA ALA A 74 -5.11 4.10 12.58
C ALA A 74 -4.29 5.34 12.96
N ILE A 75 -4.68 6.53 12.46
CA ILE A 75 -4.02 7.80 12.82
C ILE A 75 -4.24 8.09 14.30
N TRP A 76 -5.42 7.88 14.81
CA TRP A 76 -5.73 8.10 16.23
C TRP A 76 -4.91 7.17 17.14
N PHE A 77 -4.84 5.88 16.80
CA PHE A 77 -3.99 4.92 17.52
C PHE A 77 -2.52 5.34 17.49
N TYR A 78 -2.02 5.78 16.32
CA TYR A 78 -0.67 6.33 16.22
C TYR A 78 -0.46 7.54 17.13
N GLN A 79 -1.39 8.50 17.13
CA GLN A 79 -1.31 9.69 17.99
C GLN A 79 -1.30 9.32 19.49
N ILE A 80 -2.10 8.36 19.92
CA ILE A 80 -2.08 7.85 21.27
C ILE A 80 -0.72 7.23 21.61
N THR A 81 -0.15 6.45 20.70
CA THR A 81 1.17 5.82 20.88
C THR A 81 2.27 6.87 21.02
N VAL A 82 2.20 7.94 20.23
CA VAL A 82 3.12 9.07 20.35
C VAL A 82 2.92 9.84 21.66
N ALA A 83 1.67 10.19 21.99
CA ALA A 83 1.34 10.95 23.20
C ALA A 83 1.66 10.19 24.49
N SER A 84 1.56 8.86 24.49
CA SER A 84 1.93 8.01 25.63
C SER A 84 3.44 7.81 25.80
N GLY A 85 4.27 8.30 24.88
CA GLY A 85 5.72 8.08 24.87
C GLY A 85 6.17 6.69 24.41
N ARG A 86 5.23 5.75 24.19
CA ARG A 86 5.55 4.37 23.76
C ARG A 86 6.16 4.30 22.36
N PHE A 87 5.93 5.31 21.55
CA PHE A 87 6.56 5.41 20.24
C PHE A 87 8.09 5.51 20.34
N GLU A 88 8.62 6.18 21.37
CA GLU A 88 10.06 6.27 21.61
C GLU A 88 10.65 4.92 22.04
N ASP A 89 9.91 4.10 22.80
CA ASP A 89 10.33 2.73 23.13
C ASP A 89 10.46 1.86 21.87
N LEU A 90 9.51 1.99 20.94
CA LEU A 90 9.55 1.31 19.65
C LEU A 90 10.78 1.75 18.84
N ARG A 91 11.02 3.06 18.76
CA ARG A 91 12.18 3.63 18.07
C ARG A 91 13.49 3.12 18.64
N ARG A 92 13.64 3.12 19.97
CA ARG A 92 14.84 2.55 20.65
C ARG A 92 15.02 1.07 20.37
N THR A 93 13.94 0.32 20.18
CA THR A 93 14.00 -1.09 19.79
C THR A 93 14.60 -1.23 18.39
N PHE A 94 14.17 -0.42 17.42
CA PHE A 94 14.75 -0.42 16.08
C PHE A 94 16.21 0.05 16.09
N ASP A 95 16.58 1.02 16.92
CA ASP A 95 17.97 1.47 17.09
C ASP A 95 18.86 0.31 17.58
N LYS A 96 18.41 -0.44 18.58
CA LYS A 96 19.12 -1.62 19.10
C LYS A 96 19.22 -2.73 18.06
N LEU A 97 18.14 -3.08 17.40
CA LEU A 97 18.11 -4.13 16.38
C LEU A 97 18.96 -3.76 15.15
N GLY A 98 18.95 -2.48 14.78
CA GLY A 98 19.74 -1.96 13.66
C GLY A 98 21.21 -1.71 14.00
N ASN A 99 21.60 -1.88 15.26
CA ASN A 99 22.97 -1.66 15.74
C ASN A 99 23.56 -0.29 15.32
N GLY A 100 22.74 0.76 15.25
CA GLY A 100 23.12 2.10 14.81
C GLY A 100 23.30 2.27 13.30
N ASP A 101 23.12 1.21 12.48
CA ASP A 101 23.17 1.33 11.02
C ASP A 101 21.83 1.84 10.47
N VAL A 102 21.81 3.08 9.97
CA VAL A 102 20.63 3.74 9.40
C VAL A 102 20.00 2.92 8.28
N ARG A 103 20.78 2.15 7.52
CA ARG A 103 20.27 1.30 6.43
C ARG A 103 19.45 0.16 6.98
N VAL A 104 19.95 -0.54 8.00
CA VAL A 104 19.26 -1.65 8.66
C VAL A 104 18.00 -1.14 9.37
N GLN A 105 18.12 -0.03 10.10
CA GLN A 105 16.97 0.61 10.74
C GLN A 105 15.89 1.00 9.72
N THR A 106 16.30 1.56 8.58
CA THR A 106 15.35 1.96 7.52
C THR A 106 14.60 0.76 6.95
N ILE A 107 15.26 -0.37 6.67
CA ILE A 107 14.54 -1.57 6.20
C ILE A 107 13.66 -2.19 7.28
N LEU A 108 14.08 -2.22 8.54
CA LEU A 108 13.24 -2.68 9.65
C LEU A 108 11.96 -1.82 9.78
N ILE A 109 12.10 -0.50 9.71
CA ILE A 109 10.97 0.42 9.80
C ILE A 109 10.09 0.36 8.57
N ALA A 110 10.68 0.48 7.35
CA ALA A 110 9.91 0.54 6.12
C ALA A 110 9.21 -0.79 5.81
N PHE A 111 9.92 -1.90 5.96
CA PHE A 111 9.46 -3.20 5.50
C PHE A 111 8.80 -4.02 6.61
N CYS A 112 9.47 -4.26 7.75
CA CYS A 112 8.88 -5.08 8.81
C CYS A 112 7.77 -4.34 9.53
N PHE A 113 8.05 -3.15 10.06
CA PHE A 113 7.04 -2.37 10.79
C PHE A 113 5.98 -1.80 9.84
N GLY A 114 6.39 -1.30 8.68
CA GLY A 114 5.47 -0.86 7.62
C GLY A 114 4.55 -1.98 7.15
N GLY A 115 5.08 -3.19 6.95
CA GLY A 115 4.31 -4.38 6.60
C GLY A 115 3.30 -4.78 7.66
N LEU A 116 3.68 -4.74 8.94
CA LEU A 116 2.77 -4.98 10.06
C LEU A 116 1.63 -3.95 10.09
N LEU A 117 1.97 -2.67 9.96
CA LEU A 117 0.96 -1.61 9.91
C LEU A 117 0.06 -1.72 8.67
N GLU A 118 0.61 -2.14 7.52
CA GLU A 118 -0.18 -2.36 6.30
C GLU A 118 -1.17 -3.51 6.48
N ALA A 119 -0.74 -4.60 7.08
CA ALA A 119 -1.62 -5.73 7.38
C ALA A 119 -2.80 -5.35 8.29
N LEU A 120 -2.56 -4.48 9.27
CA LEU A 120 -3.57 -4.06 10.25
C LEU A 120 -4.46 -2.92 9.74
N ALA A 121 -3.85 -1.85 9.21
CA ALA A 121 -4.55 -0.61 8.86
C ALA A 121 -4.70 -0.38 7.35
N GLY A 122 -3.70 -0.74 6.55
CA GLY A 122 -3.69 -0.53 5.11
C GLY A 122 -3.83 0.92 4.68
N PHE A 123 -4.34 1.12 3.46
CA PHE A 123 -4.78 2.41 2.87
C PHE A 123 -3.79 3.58 2.96
N GLY A 124 -2.47 3.29 3.04
CA GLY A 124 -1.42 4.30 3.05
C GLY A 124 -1.12 4.94 4.40
N ALA A 125 -1.85 4.63 5.47
CA ALA A 125 -1.51 5.06 6.82
C ALA A 125 -0.09 4.61 7.25
N PRO A 126 0.33 3.37 6.96
CA PRO A 126 1.69 2.90 7.24
C PRO A 126 2.76 3.75 6.58
N VAL A 127 2.53 4.17 5.33
CA VAL A 127 3.47 5.00 4.56
C VAL A 127 3.75 6.31 5.26
N ALA A 128 2.74 6.99 5.76
CA ALA A 128 2.90 8.26 6.47
C ALA A 128 3.68 8.09 7.77
N ILE A 129 3.37 7.05 8.55
CA ILE A 129 4.01 6.76 9.83
C ILE A 129 5.48 6.39 9.64
N THR A 130 5.78 5.42 8.78
CA THR A 130 7.14 4.93 8.55
C THR A 130 8.02 5.97 7.86
N ALA A 131 7.46 6.80 6.96
CA ALA A 131 8.20 7.90 6.35
C ALA A 131 8.67 8.91 7.39
N THR A 132 7.83 9.30 8.35
CA THR A 132 8.23 10.23 9.42
C THR A 132 9.34 9.66 10.29
N MET A 133 9.28 8.36 10.60
CA MET A 133 10.35 7.68 11.36
C MET A 133 11.68 7.68 10.59
N ILE A 134 11.65 7.36 9.30
CA ILE A 134 12.85 7.31 8.46
C ILE A 134 13.44 8.69 8.23
N LEU A 135 12.62 9.72 8.13
CA LEU A 135 13.08 11.12 8.10
C LEU A 135 13.80 11.50 9.39
N ALA A 136 13.33 11.03 10.53
CA ALA A 136 13.97 11.26 11.83
C ALA A 136 15.35 10.57 11.95
N LEU A 137 15.64 9.53 11.12
CA LEU A 137 16.98 8.93 11.00
C LEU A 137 17.93 9.74 10.11
N GLY A 138 17.49 10.87 9.54
CA GLY A 138 18.30 11.73 8.67
C GLY A 138 18.31 11.31 7.19
N VAL A 139 17.46 10.37 6.78
CA VAL A 139 17.33 9.98 5.36
C VAL A 139 16.68 11.11 4.57
N LYS A 140 17.20 11.40 3.37
CA LYS A 140 16.67 12.47 2.51
C LYS A 140 15.19 12.22 2.17
N PRO A 141 14.32 13.26 2.17
CA PRO A 141 12.86 13.10 2.02
C PRO A 141 12.44 12.28 0.79
N LEU A 142 13.04 12.55 -0.37
CA LEU A 142 12.71 11.80 -1.59
C LEU A 142 13.09 10.33 -1.48
N LYS A 143 14.25 10.01 -0.91
CA LYS A 143 14.67 8.61 -0.67
C LYS A 143 13.75 7.93 0.35
N ALA A 144 13.41 8.60 1.44
CA ALA A 144 12.49 8.08 2.44
C ALA A 144 11.13 7.74 1.82
N ALA A 145 10.54 8.66 1.06
CA ALA A 145 9.27 8.43 0.36
C ALA A 145 9.35 7.25 -0.61
N THR A 146 10.41 7.18 -1.44
CA THR A 146 10.59 6.08 -2.40
C THR A 146 10.73 4.73 -1.70
N VAL A 147 11.54 4.67 -0.64
CA VAL A 147 11.78 3.44 0.13
C VAL A 147 10.49 2.94 0.78
N VAL A 148 9.74 3.83 1.41
CA VAL A 148 8.50 3.46 2.10
C VAL A 148 7.41 3.02 1.12
N LEU A 149 7.22 3.75 0.02
CA LEU A 149 6.24 3.39 -1.02
C LEU A 149 6.58 2.03 -1.63
N LEU A 150 7.86 1.77 -1.90
CA LEU A 150 8.29 0.49 -2.47
C LEU A 150 8.17 -0.65 -1.44
N ALA A 151 8.54 -0.42 -0.19
CA ALA A 151 8.39 -1.40 0.87
C ALA A 151 6.91 -1.83 1.05
N ASN A 152 5.99 -0.88 0.90
CA ASN A 152 4.56 -1.12 1.03
C ASN A 152 3.98 -2.00 -0.08
N THR A 153 4.67 -2.16 -1.20
CA THR A 153 4.15 -3.00 -2.31
C THR A 153 4.07 -4.49 -1.98
N ALA A 154 4.92 -4.97 -1.09
CA ALA A 154 4.95 -6.39 -0.71
C ALA A 154 3.68 -6.81 0.08
N PRO A 155 3.32 -6.14 1.19
CA PRO A 155 2.17 -6.54 2.01
C PRO A 155 0.82 -6.06 1.48
N VAL A 156 0.76 -5.24 0.43
CA VAL A 156 -0.45 -4.51 -0.01
C VAL A 156 -1.65 -5.40 -0.30
N ALA A 157 -1.44 -6.60 -0.81
CA ALA A 157 -2.53 -7.53 -1.11
C ALA A 157 -3.29 -7.99 0.15
N PHE A 158 -2.58 -8.06 1.27
CA PHE A 158 -3.12 -8.43 2.58
C PHE A 158 -3.37 -7.21 3.49
N GLY A 159 -3.25 -6.00 2.94
CA GLY A 159 -3.49 -4.77 3.67
C GLY A 159 -4.91 -4.68 4.23
N ALA A 160 -5.05 -3.99 5.36
CA ALA A 160 -6.33 -3.84 6.07
C ALA A 160 -7.08 -5.18 6.21
N VAL A 161 -6.40 -6.18 6.78
CA VAL A 161 -6.93 -7.52 7.05
C VAL A 161 -7.44 -8.19 5.75
N ALA A 162 -6.62 -8.17 4.70
CA ALA A 162 -6.89 -8.73 3.38
C ALA A 162 -8.13 -8.15 2.65
N THR A 163 -8.53 -6.93 2.99
CA THR A 163 -9.65 -6.23 2.32
C THR A 163 -9.55 -6.24 0.79
N PRO A 164 -8.37 -6.05 0.13
CA PRO A 164 -8.28 -6.12 -1.33
C PRO A 164 -8.71 -7.47 -1.90
N ILE A 165 -8.32 -8.57 -1.26
CA ILE A 165 -8.66 -9.94 -1.71
C ILE A 165 -10.14 -10.21 -1.47
N ILE A 166 -10.66 -9.84 -0.30
CA ILE A 166 -12.09 -10.01 0.04
C ILE A 166 -12.96 -9.24 -0.95
N THR A 167 -12.64 -7.99 -1.20
CA THR A 167 -13.37 -7.15 -2.16
C THR A 167 -13.30 -7.72 -3.58
N ALA A 168 -12.13 -8.21 -4.02
CA ALA A 168 -11.98 -8.84 -5.33
C ALA A 168 -12.85 -10.11 -5.45
N GLY A 169 -12.96 -10.91 -4.39
CA GLY A 169 -13.85 -12.05 -4.31
C GLY A 169 -15.33 -11.66 -4.41
N GLU A 170 -15.76 -10.68 -3.64
CA GLU A 170 -17.15 -10.18 -3.64
C GLU A 170 -17.56 -9.60 -4.99
N VAL A 171 -16.75 -8.70 -5.56
CA VAL A 171 -17.00 -8.07 -6.86
C VAL A 171 -16.96 -9.10 -7.99
N GLY A 172 -16.08 -10.11 -7.87
CA GLY A 172 -15.98 -11.23 -8.81
C GLY A 172 -17.08 -12.27 -8.68
N GLY A 173 -18.02 -12.12 -7.74
CA GLY A 173 -19.11 -13.09 -7.48
C GLY A 173 -18.57 -14.45 -7.02
N ARG A 174 -17.44 -14.48 -6.32
CA ARG A 174 -16.78 -15.71 -5.86
C ARG A 174 -17.33 -16.15 -4.50
N SER A 175 -17.40 -17.47 -4.30
CA SER A 175 -17.72 -18.02 -2.98
C SER A 175 -16.60 -17.72 -1.98
N ALA A 176 -16.87 -17.87 -0.68
CA ALA A 176 -15.87 -17.72 0.37
C ALA A 176 -14.67 -18.68 0.17
N GLU A 177 -14.93 -19.92 -0.25
CA GLU A 177 -13.91 -20.92 -0.55
C GLU A 177 -13.03 -20.50 -1.75
N GLN A 178 -13.63 -19.98 -2.83
CA GLN A 178 -12.91 -19.49 -3.98
C GLN A 178 -12.06 -18.25 -3.63
N THR A 179 -12.57 -17.38 -2.77
CA THR A 179 -11.83 -16.22 -2.27
C THR A 179 -10.64 -16.65 -1.40
N ALA A 180 -10.81 -17.66 -0.55
CA ALA A 180 -9.73 -18.25 0.23
C ALA A 180 -8.64 -18.87 -0.67
N ASN A 181 -9.02 -19.54 -1.76
CA ASN A 181 -8.07 -20.05 -2.74
C ASN A 181 -7.29 -18.93 -3.45
N ILE A 182 -7.93 -17.80 -3.76
CA ILE A 182 -7.24 -16.61 -4.28
C ILE A 182 -6.22 -16.11 -3.26
N ALA A 183 -6.61 -16.00 -1.99
CA ALA A 183 -5.71 -15.59 -0.91
C ALA A 183 -4.49 -16.52 -0.79
N ALA A 184 -4.70 -17.83 -0.88
CA ALA A 184 -3.62 -18.81 -0.83
C ALA A 184 -2.64 -18.65 -2.00
N ILE A 185 -3.13 -18.44 -3.22
CA ILE A 185 -2.28 -18.22 -4.41
C ILE A 185 -1.47 -16.93 -4.24
N VAL A 186 -2.09 -15.85 -3.80
CA VAL A 186 -1.41 -14.56 -3.54
C VAL A 186 -0.39 -14.73 -2.42
N GLY A 187 -0.72 -15.50 -1.36
CA GLY A 187 0.17 -15.82 -0.26
C GLY A 187 1.43 -16.59 -0.68
N ILE A 188 1.39 -17.38 -1.75
CA ILE A 188 2.57 -18.03 -2.32
C ILE A 188 3.40 -17.06 -3.18
N GLN A 189 2.77 -16.14 -3.90
CA GLN A 189 3.46 -15.21 -4.79
C GLN A 189 4.13 -14.05 -4.05
N THR A 190 3.46 -13.51 -3.04
CA THR A 190 3.91 -12.34 -2.28
C THR A 190 5.30 -12.53 -1.64
N PRO A 191 5.60 -13.65 -0.96
CA PRO A 191 6.92 -13.89 -0.38
C PRO A 191 8.07 -13.88 -1.39
N ILE A 192 7.82 -14.37 -2.60
CA ILE A 192 8.83 -14.39 -3.67
C ILE A 192 9.24 -12.95 -4.01
N ILE A 193 8.27 -12.06 -4.15
CA ILE A 193 8.52 -10.62 -4.42
C ILE A 193 9.16 -9.99 -3.18
N ALA A 194 8.62 -10.26 -2.00
CA ALA A 194 9.08 -9.71 -0.73
C ALA A 194 10.55 -10.01 -0.43
N LEU A 195 11.06 -11.16 -0.86
CA LEU A 195 12.45 -11.54 -0.67
C LEU A 195 13.45 -10.53 -1.27
N PHE A 196 13.10 -9.93 -2.41
CA PHE A 196 13.97 -9.00 -3.13
C PHE A 196 13.82 -7.55 -2.66
N ILE A 197 12.68 -7.19 -2.06
CA ILE A 197 12.40 -5.80 -1.67
C ILE A 197 13.48 -5.23 -0.73
N PRO A 198 13.89 -5.87 0.38
CA PRO A 198 14.89 -5.30 1.28
C PRO A 198 16.22 -4.99 0.58
N ALA A 199 16.65 -5.83 -0.37
CA ALA A 199 17.87 -5.57 -1.15
C ALA A 199 17.70 -4.36 -2.08
N ILE A 200 16.54 -4.19 -2.70
CA ILE A 200 16.22 -3.03 -3.54
C ILE A 200 16.16 -1.75 -2.69
N LEU A 201 15.59 -1.81 -1.48
CA LEU A 201 15.56 -0.68 -0.56
C LEU A 201 16.99 -0.22 -0.19
N LEU A 202 17.90 -1.17 0.11
CA LEU A 202 19.30 -0.88 0.38
C LEU A 202 19.98 -0.22 -0.82
N PHE A 203 19.68 -0.71 -2.02
CA PHE A 203 20.20 -0.13 -3.25
C PHE A 203 19.77 1.33 -3.45
N ILE A 204 18.50 1.64 -3.16
CA ILE A 204 17.98 3.02 -3.23
C ILE A 204 18.64 3.92 -2.18
N LEU A 205 18.89 3.38 -0.98
CA LEU A 205 19.50 4.15 0.12
C LEU A 205 20.96 4.50 -0.16
N ASP A 206 21.78 3.53 -0.53
CA ASP A 206 23.25 3.69 -0.60
C ASP A 206 23.91 2.92 -1.77
N GLY A 207 23.16 2.58 -2.80
CA GLY A 207 23.65 1.85 -3.97
C GLY A 207 24.19 0.46 -3.62
N TRP A 208 25.10 -0.05 -4.44
CA TRP A 208 25.73 -1.36 -4.24
C TRP A 208 26.53 -1.48 -2.94
N LYS A 209 27.03 -0.36 -2.41
CA LYS A 209 27.74 -0.33 -1.11
C LYS A 209 26.78 -0.71 0.02
N GLY A 210 25.57 -0.15 0.00
CA GLY A 210 24.52 -0.48 0.97
C GLY A 210 24.13 -1.94 0.92
N VAL A 211 23.91 -2.49 -0.26
CA VAL A 211 23.56 -3.91 -0.45
C VAL A 211 24.67 -4.81 0.11
N LYS A 212 25.94 -4.55 -0.24
CA LYS A 212 27.07 -5.36 0.25
C LYS A 212 27.26 -5.26 1.77
N ALA A 213 26.99 -4.08 2.36
CA ALA A 213 27.20 -3.86 3.80
C ALA A 213 26.10 -4.51 4.67
N ALA A 214 24.86 -4.56 4.18
CA ALA A 214 23.70 -5.02 4.94
C ALA A 214 22.93 -6.17 4.25
N TRP A 215 23.60 -6.97 3.39
CA TRP A 215 22.94 -8.07 2.67
C TRP A 215 22.37 -9.14 3.61
N ALA A 216 23.09 -9.48 4.69
CA ALA A 216 22.66 -10.52 5.62
C ALA A 216 21.38 -10.12 6.38
N PRO A 217 21.29 -8.94 7.03
CA PRO A 217 20.02 -8.47 7.59
C PRO A 217 18.91 -8.38 6.54
N ALA A 218 19.20 -7.87 5.34
CA ALA A 218 18.19 -7.77 4.28
C ALA A 218 17.62 -9.13 3.86
N PHE A 219 18.48 -10.13 3.76
CA PHE A 219 18.08 -11.50 3.43
C PHE A 219 17.22 -12.12 4.54
N VAL A 220 17.63 -11.99 5.80
CA VAL A 220 16.86 -12.48 6.95
C VAL A 220 15.49 -11.80 7.02
N ILE A 221 15.44 -10.47 6.82
CA ILE A 221 14.20 -9.70 6.80
C ILE A 221 13.29 -10.15 5.65
N GLY A 222 13.85 -10.36 4.45
CA GLY A 222 13.08 -10.88 3.31
C GLY A 222 12.53 -12.29 3.56
N LEU A 223 13.31 -13.17 4.17
CA LEU A 223 12.88 -14.51 4.54
C LEU A 223 11.82 -14.51 5.64
N SER A 224 11.82 -13.54 6.54
CA SER A 224 10.87 -13.49 7.66
C SER A 224 9.41 -13.41 7.19
N LEU A 225 9.15 -12.74 6.07
CA LEU A 225 7.81 -12.68 5.48
C LEU A 225 7.35 -14.00 4.85
N ILE A 226 8.28 -14.85 4.40
CA ILE A 226 7.95 -16.19 3.90
C ILE A 226 7.37 -17.07 5.02
N HIS A 227 7.76 -16.80 6.25
CA HIS A 227 7.36 -17.59 7.42
C HIS A 227 5.99 -17.15 8.01
N ILE A 228 5.51 -15.97 7.63
CA ILE A 228 4.26 -15.37 8.15
C ILE A 228 3.09 -15.59 7.18
N SER A 229 3.36 -15.89 5.92
CA SER A 229 2.36 -16.21 4.89
C SER A 229 2.10 -17.70 4.79
#